data_9ca944c218e7efcce0c831aaafaaf518
#
_entry.id   9ca944c218e7efcce0c831aaafaaf518
#
_cell.length_a   1.000
_cell.length_b   1.000
_cell.length_c   1.000
_cell.angle_alpha   90.00
_cell.angle_beta   90.00
_cell.angle_gamma   90.00
#
_symmetry.space_group_name_H-M   'P 1'
#
loop_
_entity.id
_entity.type
_entity.pdbx_description
1 polymer ?
#
loop_
_entity_poly.entity_id
_entity_poly.type
_entity_poly.pdbx_seq_one_letter_code
_entity_poly.pdbx_strand_id
1 'polypeptide(L)'
;AIAGLGVDNCLVKVDGPEVPIMDGSSSPFVFLIQSAGLEDQNSLKKFIKVKKEVTVTRDDAYATIKPFDGFKVSFKVDFDHPVHKKLPSESIIDFSSTSFVKEVCRARTFGSMSEAEFLKSKNLALGASVSNAIVFGEDDILNDEGLRFNDEIVKHKMLDAIGDLYLLGGNLIGEFSGYKSGHELNNKLLRKIIEDDDAYETVEFENSENAPISYVRPPFGDID
;
A
#
# COMPACT_ATOMS: atom_id res chain seq x y z
N ALA A 1 -7.07 -0.14 -0.51
CA ALA A 1 -8.16 -1.05 -0.87
C ALA A 1 -8.44 -1.03 -2.38
N ILE A 2 -8.71 0.14 -2.97
CA ILE A 2 -9.07 0.33 -4.39
C ILE A 2 -7.99 -0.30 -5.30
N ALA A 3 -6.71 0.07 -5.10
CA ALA A 3 -5.58 -0.49 -5.83
C ALA A 3 -5.46 -2.00 -5.65
N GLY A 4 -5.59 -2.47 -4.40
CA GLY A 4 -5.45 -3.88 -4.04
C GLY A 4 -6.51 -4.79 -4.66
N LEU A 5 -7.70 -4.27 -4.90
CA LEU A 5 -8.81 -4.99 -5.54
C LEU A 5 -8.89 -4.73 -7.05
N GLY A 6 -8.02 -3.90 -7.61
CA GLY A 6 -8.01 -3.59 -9.04
C GLY A 6 -9.21 -2.78 -9.52
N VAL A 7 -9.77 -1.91 -8.69
CA VAL A 7 -10.93 -1.08 -9.02
C VAL A 7 -10.47 0.12 -9.86
N ASP A 8 -10.85 0.18 -11.12
CA ASP A 8 -10.44 1.25 -12.04
C ASP A 8 -11.30 2.50 -11.89
N ASN A 9 -12.60 2.33 -11.63
CA ASN A 9 -13.56 3.44 -11.56
C ASN A 9 -14.44 3.32 -10.32
N CYS A 10 -14.44 4.35 -9.49
CA CYS A 10 -15.36 4.46 -8.35
C CYS A 10 -15.58 5.93 -7.99
N LEU A 11 -16.71 6.20 -7.37
CA LEU A 11 -17.02 7.50 -6.82
C LEU A 11 -16.82 7.47 -5.31
N VAL A 12 -15.83 8.20 -4.81
CA VAL A 12 -15.56 8.37 -3.39
C VAL A 12 -16.04 9.74 -2.94
N LYS A 13 -16.98 9.78 -1.99
CA LYS A 13 -17.47 11.03 -1.39
C LYS A 13 -16.97 11.09 0.04
N VAL A 14 -16.31 12.18 0.39
CA VAL A 14 -15.80 12.47 1.73
C VAL A 14 -16.34 13.84 2.15
N ASP A 15 -16.96 13.92 3.31
CA ASP A 15 -17.55 15.14 3.88
C ASP A 15 -16.70 15.79 4.98
N GLY A 16 -15.46 15.26 5.16
CA GLY A 16 -14.48 15.75 6.12
C GLY A 16 -13.10 15.94 5.50
N PRO A 17 -12.13 16.45 6.26
CA PRO A 17 -10.77 16.71 5.76
C PRO A 17 -9.95 15.42 5.58
N GLU A 18 -10.34 14.32 6.23
CA GLU A 18 -9.64 13.04 6.21
C GLU A 18 -10.60 11.89 5.91
N VAL A 19 -10.11 10.87 5.23
CA VAL A 19 -10.81 9.58 5.12
C VAL A 19 -10.79 8.90 6.50
N PRO A 20 -11.90 8.28 6.97
CA PRO A 20 -11.91 7.59 8.26
C PRO A 20 -10.80 6.55 8.37
N ILE A 21 -10.08 6.56 9.49
CA ILE A 21 -8.96 5.63 9.75
C ILE A 21 -9.44 4.17 9.90
N MET A 22 -10.69 3.96 10.28
CA MET A 22 -11.30 2.67 10.58
C MET A 22 -10.47 1.91 11.64
N ASP A 23 -10.02 0.71 11.33
CA ASP A 23 -9.14 -0.10 12.20
C ASP A 23 -7.64 0.16 11.98
N GLY A 24 -7.31 1.18 11.19
CA GLY A 24 -5.93 1.53 10.83
C GLY A 24 -5.35 0.75 9.67
N SER A 25 -6.12 -0.17 9.07
CA SER A 25 -5.74 -0.96 7.90
C SER A 25 -6.68 -0.73 6.72
N SER A 26 -6.39 -1.32 5.58
CA SER A 26 -7.31 -1.28 4.44
C SER A 26 -8.42 -2.34 4.49
N SER A 27 -8.37 -3.27 5.45
CA SER A 27 -9.28 -4.42 5.54
C SER A 27 -10.77 -4.03 5.60
N PRO A 28 -11.20 -3.03 6.40
CA PRO A 28 -12.61 -2.62 6.43
C PRO A 28 -13.10 -2.09 5.08
N PHE A 29 -12.24 -1.37 4.35
CA PHE A 29 -12.58 -0.88 3.01
C PHE A 29 -12.62 -2.01 1.97
N VAL A 30 -11.71 -2.99 2.07
CA VAL A 30 -11.77 -4.22 1.26
C VAL A 30 -13.10 -4.92 1.49
N PHE A 31 -13.49 -5.12 2.75
CA PHE A 31 -14.77 -5.74 3.11
C PHE A 31 -15.96 -4.98 2.52
N LEU A 32 -15.99 -3.65 2.64
CA LEU A 32 -17.09 -2.82 2.12
C LEU A 32 -17.19 -2.92 0.59
N ILE A 33 -16.05 -2.86 -0.12
CA ILE A 33 -16.03 -2.95 -1.59
C ILE A 33 -16.47 -4.35 -2.04
N GLN A 34 -15.97 -5.40 -1.40
CA GLN A 34 -16.37 -6.78 -1.72
C GLN A 34 -17.85 -7.04 -1.40
N SER A 35 -18.35 -6.46 -0.30
CA SER A 35 -19.78 -6.55 0.07
C SER A 35 -20.69 -5.86 -0.93
N ALA A 36 -20.28 -4.71 -1.44
CA ALA A 36 -21.02 -3.98 -2.47
C ALA A 36 -20.97 -4.69 -3.84
N GLY A 37 -19.92 -5.45 -4.06
CA GLY A 37 -19.60 -6.07 -5.35
C GLY A 37 -18.87 -5.13 -6.30
N LEU A 38 -18.28 -5.71 -7.32
CA LEU A 38 -17.62 -5.02 -8.43
C LEU A 38 -18.32 -5.41 -9.73
N GLU A 39 -18.54 -4.45 -10.62
CA GLU A 39 -19.13 -4.63 -11.92
C GLU A 39 -18.08 -4.49 -13.01
N ASP A 40 -18.02 -5.47 -13.93
CA ASP A 40 -17.12 -5.39 -15.07
C ASP A 40 -17.70 -4.46 -16.13
N GLN A 41 -16.88 -3.53 -16.61
CA GLN A 41 -17.25 -2.57 -17.62
C GLN A 41 -16.86 -3.06 -19.03
N ASN A 42 -17.52 -2.53 -20.07
CA ASN A 42 -17.27 -2.90 -21.47
C ASN A 42 -16.01 -2.19 -22.05
N SER A 43 -14.92 -2.24 -21.30
CA SER A 43 -13.63 -1.67 -21.71
C SER A 43 -12.51 -2.53 -21.16
N LEU A 44 -11.44 -2.67 -21.92
CA LEU A 44 -10.26 -3.37 -21.46
C LEU A 44 -9.61 -2.64 -20.29
N LYS A 45 -9.10 -3.41 -19.35
CA LYS A 45 -8.37 -2.88 -18.20
C LYS A 45 -7.00 -2.35 -18.66
N LYS A 46 -6.71 -1.11 -18.29
CA LYS A 46 -5.43 -0.46 -18.57
C LYS A 46 -4.43 -0.72 -17.47
N PHE A 47 -3.20 -1.00 -17.87
CA PHE A 47 -2.05 -1.14 -16.98
C PHE A 47 -0.96 -0.15 -17.37
N ILE A 48 -0.21 0.31 -16.38
CA ILE A 48 0.99 1.11 -16.58
C ILE A 48 2.19 0.17 -16.52
N LYS A 49 2.79 -0.14 -17.67
CA LYS A 49 3.94 -1.04 -17.76
C LYS A 49 5.23 -0.25 -17.72
N VAL A 50 6.07 -0.54 -16.74
CA VAL A 50 7.39 0.07 -16.58
C VAL A 50 8.35 -0.46 -17.63
N LYS A 51 9.04 0.43 -18.36
CA LYS A 51 9.97 0.10 -19.45
C LYS A 51 11.44 0.20 -19.06
N LYS A 52 11.78 1.05 -18.09
CA LYS A 52 13.14 1.22 -17.59
C LYS A 52 13.17 1.47 -16.09
N GLU A 53 14.32 1.25 -15.50
CA GLU A 53 14.51 1.55 -14.08
C GLU A 53 14.50 3.06 -13.83
N VAL A 54 13.71 3.46 -12.82
CA VAL A 54 13.65 4.82 -12.30
C VAL A 54 13.86 4.78 -10.79
N THR A 55 14.81 5.57 -10.31
CA THR A 55 15.14 5.67 -8.88
C THR A 55 15.12 7.12 -8.42
N VAL A 56 14.59 7.35 -7.24
CA VAL A 56 14.73 8.59 -6.47
C VAL A 56 15.33 8.30 -5.12
N THR A 57 16.12 9.22 -4.61
CA THR A 57 16.81 9.11 -3.32
C THR A 57 16.60 10.34 -2.46
N ARG A 58 16.68 10.15 -1.17
CA ARG A 58 16.78 11.23 -0.17
C ARG A 58 17.63 10.71 0.99
N ASP A 59 18.79 11.29 1.21
CA ASP A 59 19.80 10.80 2.14
C ASP A 59 20.15 9.31 1.85
N ASP A 60 19.95 8.42 2.79
CA ASP A 60 20.11 6.97 2.61
C ASP A 60 18.84 6.25 2.14
N ALA A 61 17.69 6.95 2.08
CA ALA A 61 16.42 6.38 1.62
C ALA A 61 16.32 6.37 0.10
N TYR A 62 15.64 5.35 -0.44
CA TYR A 62 15.34 5.28 -1.86
C TYR A 62 13.95 4.68 -2.16
N ALA A 63 13.43 5.04 -3.32
CA ALA A 63 12.31 4.37 -3.98
C ALA A 63 12.69 4.12 -5.43
N THR A 64 12.61 2.86 -5.85
CA THR A 64 12.98 2.40 -7.19
C THR A 64 11.84 1.64 -7.81
N ILE A 65 11.62 1.82 -9.11
CA ILE A 65 10.78 0.96 -9.92
C ILE A 65 11.57 0.50 -11.13
N LYS A 66 11.38 -0.76 -11.52
CA LYS A 66 12.05 -1.37 -12.68
C LYS A 66 11.12 -2.31 -13.45
N PRO A 67 11.42 -2.64 -14.72
CA PRO A 67 10.67 -3.61 -15.49
C PRO A 67 10.58 -4.96 -14.77
N PHE A 68 9.37 -5.52 -14.76
CA PHE A 68 9.08 -6.86 -14.24
C PHE A 68 7.77 -7.35 -14.88
N ASP A 69 7.66 -8.63 -15.16
CA ASP A 69 6.45 -9.23 -15.71
C ASP A 69 5.51 -9.68 -14.58
N GLY A 70 4.72 -8.74 -14.09
CA GLY A 70 3.87 -8.83 -12.91
C GLY A 70 3.91 -7.54 -12.11
N PHE A 71 3.43 -7.56 -10.89
CA PHE A 71 3.65 -6.49 -9.94
C PHE A 71 4.28 -7.05 -8.67
N LYS A 72 5.53 -6.69 -8.43
CA LYS A 72 6.27 -7.08 -7.23
C LYS A 72 6.53 -5.86 -6.37
N VAL A 73 6.31 -6.01 -5.06
CA VAL A 73 6.59 -4.97 -4.08
C VAL A 73 7.55 -5.51 -3.04
N SER A 74 8.70 -4.86 -2.89
CA SER A 74 9.61 -5.09 -1.78
C SER A 74 9.77 -3.83 -0.95
N PHE A 75 9.80 -3.98 0.35
CA PHE A 75 9.97 -2.85 1.25
C PHE A 75 10.89 -3.21 2.40
N LYS A 76 11.82 -2.30 2.72
CA LYS A 76 12.69 -2.43 3.87
C LYS A 76 12.61 -1.18 4.73
N VAL A 77 12.33 -1.38 6.01
CA VAL A 77 12.32 -0.34 7.03
C VAL A 77 13.59 -0.40 7.87
N ASP A 78 14.00 0.73 8.41
CA ASP A 78 15.12 0.83 9.33
C ASP A 78 14.81 1.99 10.30
N PHE A 79 14.13 1.64 11.39
CA PHE A 79 13.79 2.57 12.45
C PHE A 79 14.75 2.39 13.63
N ASP A 80 15.28 3.48 14.14
CA ASP A 80 16.11 3.44 15.35
C ASP A 80 15.22 3.38 16.60
N HIS A 81 14.58 2.22 16.79
CA HIS A 81 13.71 1.95 17.92
C HIS A 81 13.89 0.49 18.40
N PRO A 82 13.97 0.22 19.72
CA PRO A 82 14.22 -1.12 20.25
C PRO A 82 13.22 -2.18 19.77
N VAL A 83 11.94 -1.82 19.68
CA VAL A 83 10.89 -2.73 19.19
C VAL A 83 11.13 -3.13 17.73
N HIS A 84 11.46 -2.15 16.88
CA HIS A 84 11.68 -2.42 15.46
C HIS A 84 12.89 -3.35 15.22
N LYS A 85 13.93 -3.26 16.05
CA LYS A 85 15.11 -4.14 15.98
C LYS A 85 14.79 -5.61 16.27
N LYS A 86 13.64 -5.89 16.91
CA LYS A 86 13.17 -7.25 17.23
C LYS A 86 12.20 -7.82 16.17
N LEU A 87 11.72 -7.00 15.24
CA LEU A 87 10.72 -7.36 14.23
C LEU A 87 11.36 -7.50 12.85
N PRO A 88 10.73 -8.25 11.93
CA PRO A 88 11.14 -8.27 10.53
C PRO A 88 11.20 -6.88 9.95
N SER A 89 12.33 -6.52 9.34
CA SER A 89 12.56 -5.21 8.74
C SER A 89 12.32 -5.19 7.24
N GLU A 90 12.06 -6.34 6.61
CA GLU A 90 11.90 -6.47 5.17
C GLU A 90 10.76 -7.45 4.85
N SER A 91 9.99 -7.14 3.81
CA SER A 91 8.97 -8.03 3.27
C SER A 91 8.88 -7.86 1.75
N ILE A 92 8.52 -8.94 1.05
CA ILE A 92 8.39 -9.00 -0.40
C ILE A 92 7.09 -9.71 -0.74
N ILE A 93 6.34 -9.17 -1.71
CA ILE A 93 5.13 -9.79 -2.21
C ILE A 93 5.12 -9.79 -3.74
N ASP A 94 4.78 -10.93 -4.34
CA ASP A 94 4.30 -11.01 -5.71
C ASP A 94 2.80 -10.70 -5.67
N PHE A 95 2.43 -9.55 -6.20
CA PHE A 95 1.11 -8.99 -6.02
C PHE A 95 0.06 -9.69 -6.88
N SER A 96 -1.03 -10.00 -6.22
CA SER A 96 -2.34 -10.27 -6.80
C SER A 96 -3.39 -9.74 -5.84
N SER A 97 -4.65 -9.62 -6.23
CA SER A 97 -5.71 -9.26 -5.28
C SER A 97 -5.80 -10.26 -4.12
N THR A 98 -5.55 -11.54 -4.39
CA THR A 98 -5.55 -12.59 -3.36
C THR A 98 -4.40 -12.43 -2.37
N SER A 99 -3.16 -12.23 -2.83
CA SER A 99 -2.01 -12.02 -1.94
C SER A 99 -2.15 -10.71 -1.16
N PHE A 100 -2.66 -9.64 -1.80
CA PHE A 100 -2.97 -8.39 -1.12
C PHE A 100 -3.95 -8.59 0.03
N VAL A 101 -5.08 -9.28 -0.22
CA VAL A 101 -6.10 -9.52 0.82
C VAL A 101 -5.58 -10.41 1.93
N LYS A 102 -4.84 -11.48 1.61
CA LYS A 102 -4.35 -12.45 2.62
C LYS A 102 -3.17 -11.91 3.44
N GLU A 103 -2.29 -11.14 2.83
CA GLU A 103 -0.99 -10.84 3.43
C GLU A 103 -0.79 -9.37 3.82
N VAL A 104 -1.47 -8.41 3.15
CA VAL A 104 -1.15 -6.98 3.29
C VAL A 104 -2.31 -6.17 3.85
N CYS A 105 -3.54 -6.42 3.38
CA CYS A 105 -4.67 -5.50 3.61
C CYS A 105 -5.00 -5.27 5.10
N ARG A 106 -4.61 -6.19 5.99
CA ARG A 106 -4.87 -6.12 7.45
C ARG A 106 -3.76 -5.41 8.24
N ALA A 107 -2.67 -4.98 7.58
CA ALA A 107 -1.58 -4.27 8.24
C ALA A 107 -2.03 -2.90 8.74
N ARG A 108 -2.00 -2.72 10.07
CA ARG A 108 -2.40 -1.45 10.71
C ARG A 108 -1.29 -0.41 10.60
N THR A 109 -1.71 0.85 10.54
CA THR A 109 -0.80 1.99 10.72
C THR A 109 -0.15 1.95 12.12
N PHE A 110 0.98 2.63 12.23
CA PHE A 110 1.78 2.61 13.46
C PHE A 110 2.41 3.99 13.71
N GLY A 111 2.79 4.21 14.96
CA GLY A 111 3.51 5.41 15.36
C GLY A 111 3.82 5.42 16.86
N SER A 112 4.60 6.38 17.29
CA SER A 112 4.83 6.65 18.71
C SER A 112 3.73 7.56 19.31
N MET A 113 3.59 7.56 20.61
CA MET A 113 2.68 8.49 21.31
C MET A 113 3.04 9.95 21.00
N SER A 114 4.32 10.29 20.95
CA SER A 114 4.79 11.66 20.67
C SER A 114 4.45 12.11 19.24
N GLU A 115 4.54 11.20 18.26
CA GLU A 115 4.12 11.49 16.88
C GLU A 115 2.60 11.72 16.79
N ALA A 116 1.81 10.91 17.49
CA ALA A 116 0.36 11.07 17.56
C ALA A 116 -0.04 12.43 18.16
N GLU A 117 0.61 12.85 19.24
CA GLU A 117 0.40 14.15 19.87
C GLU A 117 0.78 15.30 18.93
N PHE A 118 1.92 15.18 18.24
CA PHE A 118 2.38 16.17 17.26
C PHE A 118 1.37 16.30 16.11
N LEU A 119 0.90 15.21 15.53
CA LEU A 119 -0.10 15.23 14.44
C LEU A 119 -1.42 15.87 14.91
N LYS A 120 -1.90 15.51 16.11
CA LYS A 120 -3.11 16.11 16.70
C LYS A 120 -2.97 17.62 16.88
N SER A 121 -1.78 18.11 17.26
CA SER A 121 -1.52 19.56 17.35
C SER A 121 -1.62 20.30 16.01
N LYS A 122 -1.53 19.57 14.90
CA LYS A 122 -1.70 20.05 13.51
C LYS A 122 -3.10 19.77 12.94
N ASN A 123 -4.06 19.35 13.77
CA ASN A 123 -5.38 18.89 13.36
C ASN A 123 -5.34 17.71 12.35
N LEU A 124 -4.36 16.82 12.49
CA LEU A 124 -4.21 15.59 11.71
C LEU A 124 -4.30 14.39 12.62
N ALA A 125 -4.63 13.22 12.02
CA ALA A 125 -4.77 11.96 12.74
C ALA A 125 -5.72 12.04 13.95
N LEU A 126 -6.81 12.82 13.84
CA LEU A 126 -7.73 13.08 14.94
C LEU A 126 -8.44 11.80 15.41
N GLY A 127 -8.62 10.81 14.53
CA GLY A 127 -9.20 9.51 14.85
C GLY A 127 -8.20 8.48 15.38
N ALA A 128 -6.90 8.79 15.43
CA ALA A 128 -5.88 7.83 15.85
C ALA A 128 -5.94 7.52 17.36
N SER A 129 -5.90 6.23 17.68
CA SER A 129 -5.93 5.69 19.03
C SER A 129 -5.24 4.32 19.08
N VAL A 130 -5.01 3.78 20.27
CA VAL A 130 -4.49 2.42 20.45
C VAL A 130 -5.41 1.32 19.90
N SER A 131 -6.68 1.64 19.61
CA SER A 131 -7.61 0.68 19.01
C SER A 131 -7.50 0.57 17.50
N ASN A 132 -6.82 1.51 16.83
CA ASN A 132 -6.72 1.56 15.37
C ASN A 132 -5.31 1.88 14.84
N ALA A 133 -4.31 1.91 15.70
CA ALA A 133 -2.91 2.06 15.33
C ALA A 133 -2.04 1.19 16.22
N ILE A 134 -0.93 0.70 15.71
CA ILE A 134 0.10 0.09 16.54
C ILE A 134 0.88 1.22 17.20
N VAL A 135 0.88 1.27 18.53
CA VAL A 135 1.53 2.33 19.29
C VAL A 135 2.77 1.78 19.98
N PHE A 136 3.91 2.42 19.73
CA PHE A 136 5.18 2.06 20.35
C PHE A 136 5.36 2.81 21.67
N GLY A 137 5.67 2.05 22.72
CA GLY A 137 6.25 2.53 23.97
C GLY A 137 7.77 2.74 23.83
N GLU A 138 8.50 2.73 24.94
CA GLU A 138 9.97 2.83 24.90
C GLU A 138 10.63 1.54 24.40
N ASP A 139 10.19 0.38 24.89
CA ASP A 139 10.79 -0.94 24.62
C ASP A 139 9.77 -2.01 24.16
N ASP A 140 8.50 -1.66 24.06
CA ASP A 140 7.38 -2.56 23.81
C ASP A 140 6.32 -1.96 22.87
N ILE A 141 5.30 -2.76 22.59
CA ILE A 141 4.07 -2.36 21.86
C ILE A 141 2.99 -2.20 22.93
N LEU A 142 2.33 -1.02 22.93
CA LEU A 142 1.33 -0.68 23.95
C LEU A 142 -0.05 -1.29 23.71
N ASN A 143 -0.26 -1.92 22.55
CA ASN A 143 -1.51 -2.59 22.23
C ASN A 143 -1.60 -3.93 22.97
N ASP A 144 -2.63 -4.15 23.78
CA ASP A 144 -2.83 -5.38 24.55
C ASP A 144 -2.87 -6.64 23.68
N GLU A 145 -3.47 -6.55 22.50
CA GLU A 145 -3.54 -7.64 21.52
C GLU A 145 -2.24 -7.85 20.70
N GLY A 146 -1.26 -6.97 20.84
CA GLY A 146 0.00 -7.04 20.10
C GLY A 146 -0.17 -6.81 18.58
N LEU A 147 0.70 -7.47 17.80
CA LEU A 147 0.67 -7.43 16.33
C LEU A 147 -0.28 -8.50 15.78
N ARG A 148 -0.94 -8.21 14.66
CA ARG A 148 -1.75 -9.17 13.89
C ARG A 148 -0.90 -10.24 13.22
N PHE A 149 0.34 -9.86 12.85
CA PHE A 149 1.37 -10.76 12.29
C PHE A 149 2.76 -10.13 12.46
N ASN A 150 3.81 -10.93 12.46
CA ASN A 150 5.16 -10.50 12.86
C ASN A 150 5.74 -9.35 12.01
N ASP A 151 5.43 -9.30 10.72
CA ASP A 151 5.92 -8.31 9.77
C ASP A 151 4.89 -7.19 9.47
N GLU A 152 3.93 -6.97 10.38
CA GLU A 152 2.83 -6.01 10.21
C GLU A 152 3.33 -4.60 9.90
N ILE A 153 4.42 -4.17 10.54
CA ILE A 153 5.00 -2.83 10.35
C ILE A 153 5.49 -2.62 8.91
N VAL A 154 6.30 -3.53 8.41
CA VAL A 154 6.81 -3.42 7.04
C VAL A 154 5.71 -3.64 6.01
N LYS A 155 4.75 -4.51 6.29
CA LYS A 155 3.58 -4.72 5.41
C LYS A 155 2.66 -3.51 5.35
N HIS A 156 2.54 -2.73 6.44
CA HIS A 156 1.84 -1.46 6.36
C HIS A 156 2.56 -0.47 5.42
N LYS A 157 3.89 -0.40 5.46
CA LYS A 157 4.65 0.40 4.50
C LYS A 157 4.49 -0.07 3.05
N MET A 158 4.33 -1.38 2.83
CA MET A 158 3.98 -1.90 1.51
C MET A 158 2.56 -1.50 1.09
N LEU A 159 1.59 -1.52 2.02
CA LEU A 159 0.23 -1.05 1.80
C LEU A 159 0.21 0.42 1.39
N ASP A 160 0.96 1.27 2.09
CA ASP A 160 1.16 2.68 1.75
C ASP A 160 1.71 2.82 0.31
N ALA A 161 2.78 2.09 -0.01
CA ALA A 161 3.41 2.14 -1.33
C ALA A 161 2.46 1.69 -2.44
N ILE A 162 1.69 0.61 -2.25
CA ILE A 162 0.68 0.15 -3.21
C ILE A 162 -0.36 1.24 -3.49
N GLY A 163 -0.81 1.92 -2.44
CA GLY A 163 -1.75 3.04 -2.57
C GLY A 163 -1.15 4.25 -3.27
N ASP A 164 0.08 4.64 -2.91
CA ASP A 164 0.79 5.75 -3.53
C ASP A 164 1.05 5.51 -5.02
N LEU A 165 1.51 4.31 -5.38
CA LEU A 165 1.82 3.95 -6.77
C LEU A 165 0.57 3.98 -7.66
N TYR A 166 -0.61 3.76 -7.10
CA TYR A 166 -1.88 3.80 -7.84
C TYR A 166 -2.25 5.21 -8.33
N LEU A 167 -1.63 6.25 -7.79
CA LEU A 167 -1.76 7.63 -8.27
C LEU A 167 -1.22 7.85 -9.70
N LEU A 168 -0.51 6.88 -10.30
CA LEU A 168 -0.21 6.87 -11.74
C LEU A 168 -1.47 6.76 -12.63
N GLY A 169 -2.62 6.43 -12.04
CA GLY A 169 -3.90 6.35 -12.75
C GLY A 169 -4.24 4.96 -13.29
N GLY A 170 -3.52 3.93 -12.88
CA GLY A 170 -3.78 2.53 -13.25
C GLY A 170 -2.92 1.55 -12.46
N ASN A 171 -3.24 0.27 -12.62
CA ASN A 171 -2.45 -0.80 -12.02
C ASN A 171 -1.09 -0.93 -12.71
N LEU A 172 -0.06 -1.17 -11.91
CA LEU A 172 1.32 -1.15 -12.34
C LEU A 172 1.80 -2.55 -12.72
N ILE A 173 2.49 -2.67 -13.86
CA ILE A 173 3.31 -3.83 -14.23
C ILE A 173 4.76 -3.41 -14.07
N GLY A 174 5.44 -3.95 -13.04
CA GLY A 174 6.80 -3.59 -12.67
C GLY A 174 7.16 -4.08 -11.29
N GLU A 175 8.40 -3.90 -10.87
CA GLU A 175 8.89 -4.20 -9.53
C GLU A 175 9.24 -2.91 -8.79
N PHE A 176 8.57 -2.67 -7.66
CA PHE A 176 8.88 -1.58 -6.76
C PHE A 176 9.74 -2.04 -5.60
N SER A 177 10.74 -1.25 -5.26
CA SER A 177 11.60 -1.45 -4.08
C SER A 177 11.71 -0.14 -3.29
N GLY A 178 11.30 -0.18 -2.02
CA GLY A 178 11.42 0.95 -1.09
C GLY A 178 12.34 0.63 0.07
N TYR A 179 13.29 1.52 0.35
CA TYR A 179 14.09 1.51 1.57
C TYR A 179 13.89 2.83 2.31
N LYS A 180 13.39 2.77 3.53
CA LYS A 180 13.05 3.97 4.34
C LYS A 180 12.14 4.97 3.61
N SER A 181 11.48 4.53 2.56
CA SER A 181 10.64 5.43 1.76
C SER A 181 9.30 5.71 2.46
N GLY A 182 8.65 6.77 2.02
CA GLY A 182 7.33 7.17 2.48
C GLY A 182 6.64 7.95 1.38
N HIS A 183 5.45 8.48 1.67
CA HIS A 183 4.58 9.15 0.70
C HIS A 183 5.29 10.21 -0.15
N GLU A 184 6.15 11.04 0.48
CA GLU A 184 6.89 12.09 -0.24
C GLU A 184 7.84 11.50 -1.29
N LEU A 185 8.62 10.48 -0.92
CA LEU A 185 9.60 9.89 -1.83
C LEU A 185 8.92 9.04 -2.91
N ASN A 186 7.85 8.32 -2.54
CA ASN A 186 7.01 7.61 -3.50
C ASN A 186 6.40 8.59 -4.51
N ASN A 187 5.88 9.73 -4.06
CA ASN A 187 5.34 10.76 -4.95
C ASN A 187 6.41 11.35 -5.89
N LYS A 188 7.64 11.59 -5.39
CA LYS A 188 8.76 12.02 -6.24
C LYS A 188 9.10 10.99 -7.32
N LEU A 189 9.05 9.70 -6.98
CA LEU A 189 9.23 8.62 -7.96
C LEU A 189 8.17 8.68 -9.05
N LEU A 190 6.89 8.82 -8.68
CA LEU A 190 5.79 8.91 -9.65
C LEU A 190 5.94 10.12 -10.58
N ARG A 191 6.28 11.29 -10.04
CA ARG A 191 6.53 12.48 -10.85
C ARG A 191 7.66 12.26 -11.85
N LYS A 192 8.76 11.65 -11.40
CA LYS A 192 9.89 11.34 -12.27
C LYS A 192 9.52 10.35 -13.39
N ILE A 193 8.62 9.40 -13.12
CA ILE A 193 8.09 8.48 -14.13
C ILE A 193 7.24 9.24 -15.15
N ILE A 194 6.32 10.11 -14.68
CA ILE A 194 5.40 10.86 -15.56
C ILE A 194 6.15 11.85 -16.44
N GLU A 195 7.25 12.43 -15.96
CA GLU A 195 8.09 13.38 -16.70
C GLU A 195 8.94 12.72 -17.80
N ASP A 196 8.99 11.39 -17.86
CA ASP A 196 9.82 10.60 -18.77
C ASP A 196 8.96 9.66 -19.62
N ASP A 197 8.59 10.11 -20.81
CA ASP A 197 7.74 9.36 -21.75
C ASP A 197 8.30 7.98 -22.13
N ASP A 198 9.61 7.76 -21.96
CA ASP A 198 10.25 6.47 -22.20
C ASP A 198 10.20 5.53 -20.98
N ALA A 199 9.81 6.03 -19.81
CA ALA A 199 9.83 5.25 -18.57
C ALA A 199 8.70 4.22 -18.49
N TYR A 200 7.59 4.45 -19.17
CA TYR A 200 6.42 3.58 -19.10
C TYR A 200 5.63 3.58 -20.42
N GLU A 201 4.71 2.66 -20.52
CA GLU A 201 3.68 2.61 -21.56
C GLU A 201 2.36 2.14 -20.96
N THR A 202 1.25 2.52 -21.57
CA THR A 202 -0.06 1.97 -21.24
C THR A 202 -0.32 0.74 -22.10
N VAL A 203 -0.66 -0.37 -21.45
CA VAL A 203 -0.97 -1.64 -22.12
C VAL A 203 -2.35 -2.16 -21.72
N GLU A 204 -2.98 -2.90 -22.61
CA GLU A 204 -4.27 -3.57 -22.41
C GLU A 204 -4.12 -5.04 -22.83
N PHE A 205 -4.92 -5.92 -22.23
CA PHE A 205 -4.94 -7.34 -22.56
C PHE A 205 -6.36 -7.73 -22.97
N GLU A 206 -6.53 -8.21 -24.22
CA GLU A 206 -7.83 -8.67 -24.74
C GLU A 206 -8.40 -9.83 -23.93
N ASN A 207 -7.53 -10.74 -23.47
CA ASN A 207 -7.86 -11.79 -22.52
C ASN A 207 -7.21 -11.48 -21.18
N SER A 208 -8.02 -11.35 -20.13
CA SER A 208 -7.56 -11.07 -18.76
C SER A 208 -6.61 -12.15 -18.21
N GLU A 209 -6.69 -13.38 -18.72
CA GLU A 209 -5.77 -14.47 -18.36
C GLU A 209 -4.33 -14.23 -18.83
N ASN A 210 -4.15 -13.39 -19.86
CA ASN A 210 -2.82 -13.00 -20.35
C ASN A 210 -2.22 -11.83 -19.58
N ALA A 211 -3.00 -11.18 -18.71
CA ALA A 211 -2.47 -10.13 -17.84
C ALA A 211 -1.56 -10.75 -16.78
N PRO A 212 -0.36 -10.17 -16.53
CA PRO A 212 0.60 -10.74 -15.59
C PRO A 212 0.20 -10.54 -14.13
N ILE A 213 -0.95 -9.92 -13.87
CA ILE A 213 -1.49 -9.66 -12.53
C ILE A 213 -2.91 -10.21 -12.46
N SER A 214 -3.18 -11.05 -11.46
CA SER A 214 -4.50 -11.62 -11.23
C SER A 214 -5.32 -10.77 -10.26
N TYR A 215 -6.53 -10.40 -10.69
CA TYR A 215 -7.56 -9.76 -9.86
C TYR A 215 -8.75 -10.69 -9.67
N VAL A 216 -8.50 -11.79 -8.95
CA VAL A 216 -9.57 -12.71 -8.56
C VAL A 216 -10.37 -12.07 -7.42
N ARG A 217 -11.69 -12.19 -7.49
CA ARG A 217 -12.60 -11.81 -6.40
C ARG A 217 -12.76 -13.04 -5.50
N PRO A 218 -12.06 -13.11 -4.35
CA PRO A 218 -12.28 -14.23 -3.43
C PRO A 218 -13.74 -14.19 -2.97
N PRO A 219 -14.41 -15.33 -2.91
CA PRO A 219 -15.74 -15.40 -2.32
C PRO A 219 -15.69 -14.95 -0.85
N PHE A 220 -16.79 -14.37 -0.37
CA PHE A 220 -16.97 -14.02 1.03
C PHE A 220 -16.72 -15.26 1.90
N GLY A 221 -15.75 -15.21 2.80
CA GLY A 221 -15.49 -16.28 3.77
C GLY A 221 -14.06 -16.84 3.84
N ASP A 222 -13.19 -16.49 2.89
CA ASP A 222 -11.80 -17.01 2.86
C ASP A 222 -10.79 -16.09 3.59
N ILE A 223 -11.26 -15.26 4.51
CA ILE A 223 -10.41 -14.41 5.36
C ILE A 223 -10.44 -14.99 6.78
N ASP A 224 -9.74 -16.12 6.99
CA ASP A 224 -9.39 -16.63 8.32
C ASP A 224 -8.05 -16.04 8.77
#